data_ed529c027774fc492b8b69b500038b9a
#
_entry.id   ed529c027774fc492b8b69b500038b9a
#
_cell.length_a   1.000
_cell.length_b   1.000
_cell.length_c   1.000
_cell.angle_alpha   90.00
_cell.angle_beta   90.00
_cell.angle_gamma   90.00
#
_symmetry.space_group_name_H-M   'P 1'
#
loop_
_entity.id
_entity.type
_entity.pdbx_description
1 polymer ?
#
loop_
_entity_poly.entity_id
_entity_poly.type
_entity_poly.pdbx_seq_one_letter_code
_entity_poly.pdbx_strand_id
1 'polypeptide(L)'
;MEWSVDANYSYLGMNEFLNPVTNAMDPINAPRHKMGMKLQYNSRRYPITGSLNARYVDGFKWSSGIYFGDIRPYTLFDVHLGYKFNDYLKANLSITNLLNHMHTEIVGGPSIGRVMLLRLQTTF
;
A
#
# COMPACT_ATOMS: atom_id res chain seq x y z
N MET A 1 -13.17 -20.33 12.73
CA MET A 1 -12.35 -19.11 12.91
C MET A 1 -11.03 -19.37 12.24
N GLU A 2 -10.73 -18.61 11.20
CA GLU A 2 -9.49 -18.78 10.42
C GLU A 2 -8.74 -17.46 10.40
N TRP A 3 -7.50 -17.51 10.84
CA TRP A 3 -6.56 -16.42 10.75
C TRP A 3 -5.46 -16.79 9.77
N SER A 4 -5.07 -15.86 8.92
CA SER A 4 -3.86 -15.96 8.14
C SER A 4 -3.00 -14.71 8.30
N VAL A 5 -1.70 -14.91 8.30
CA VAL A 5 -0.70 -13.84 8.36
C VAL A 5 0.23 -14.03 7.19
N ASP A 6 0.35 -12.99 6.38
CA ASP A 6 1.32 -12.90 5.30
C ASP A 6 2.30 -11.77 5.60
N ALA A 7 3.58 -12.03 5.45
CA ALA A 7 4.62 -11.03 5.60
C ALA A 7 5.56 -11.09 4.39
N ASN A 8 5.97 -9.94 3.89
CA ASN A 8 6.94 -9.84 2.83
C ASN A 8 7.97 -8.76 3.14
N TYR A 9 9.17 -8.96 2.64
CA TYR A 9 10.26 -8.03 2.71
C TYR A 9 11.01 -8.02 1.39
N SER A 10 11.32 -6.84 0.90
CA SER A 10 12.07 -6.64 -0.33
C SER A 10 13.25 -5.71 -0.06
N TYR A 11 14.42 -6.13 -0.53
CA TYR A 11 15.65 -5.36 -0.45
C TYR A 11 16.23 -5.14 -1.84
N LEU A 12 16.53 -3.88 -2.15
CA LEU A 12 17.21 -3.47 -3.37
C LEU A 12 18.66 -3.10 -3.03
N GLY A 13 19.60 -3.95 -3.43
CA GLY A 13 21.03 -3.78 -3.10
C GLY A 13 21.68 -2.59 -3.81
N MET A 14 21.09 -2.14 -4.95
CA MET A 14 21.59 -1.02 -5.76
C MET A 14 20.49 0.04 -5.86
N ASN A 15 20.80 1.29 -5.55
CA ASN A 15 19.86 2.42 -5.61
C ASN A 15 20.23 3.46 -6.69
N GLU A 16 21.39 3.33 -7.30
CA GLU A 16 21.90 4.21 -8.36
C GLU A 16 22.57 3.37 -9.46
N PHE A 17 22.57 3.87 -10.68
CA PHE A 17 23.27 3.27 -11.80
C PHE A 17 24.05 4.33 -12.59
N LEU A 18 25.16 3.93 -13.23
CA LEU A 18 25.91 4.82 -14.09
C LEU A 18 25.16 5.00 -15.42
N ASN A 19 24.76 6.23 -15.72
CA ASN A 19 24.15 6.57 -17.00
C ASN A 19 25.27 6.75 -18.05
N PRO A 20 25.30 5.91 -19.08
CA PRO A 20 26.37 5.96 -20.10
C PRO A 20 26.31 7.20 -21.01
N VAL A 21 25.19 7.90 -21.03
CA VAL A 21 25.00 9.12 -21.85
C VAL A 21 25.53 10.35 -21.12
N THR A 22 25.18 10.49 -19.84
CA THR A 22 25.56 11.65 -19.03
C THR A 22 26.85 11.43 -18.23
N ASN A 23 27.30 10.18 -18.15
CA ASN A 23 28.42 9.73 -17.32
C ASN A 23 28.26 10.11 -15.83
N ALA A 24 27.01 10.18 -15.36
CA ALA A 24 26.61 10.50 -14.01
C ALA A 24 25.87 9.34 -13.36
N MET A 25 25.80 9.32 -12.02
CA MET A 25 24.99 8.36 -11.27
C MET A 25 23.55 8.83 -11.20
N ASP A 26 22.64 8.04 -11.78
CA ASP A 26 21.21 8.28 -11.75
C ASP A 26 20.52 7.35 -10.74
N PRO A 27 19.52 7.84 -9.97
CA PRO A 27 18.76 7.00 -9.04
C PRO A 27 17.84 6.02 -9.79
N ILE A 28 17.63 4.84 -9.21
CA ILE A 28 16.73 3.81 -9.74
C ILE A 28 15.25 4.16 -9.52
N ASN A 29 14.96 5.22 -8.76
CA ASN A 29 13.59 5.64 -8.40
C ASN A 29 12.82 4.57 -7.61
N ALA A 30 13.51 3.86 -6.75
CA ALA A 30 12.94 2.81 -5.93
C ALA A 30 13.54 2.80 -4.52
N PRO A 31 12.73 2.47 -3.51
CA PRO A 31 13.22 2.35 -2.14
C PRO A 31 14.13 1.13 -1.98
N ARG A 32 15.13 1.26 -1.11
CA ARG A 32 16.02 0.15 -0.77
C ARG A 32 15.33 -0.94 0.04
N HIS A 33 14.44 -0.54 0.96
CA HIS A 33 13.69 -1.44 1.82
C HIS A 33 12.18 -1.24 1.63
N LYS A 34 11.45 -2.34 1.45
CA LYS A 34 9.98 -2.39 1.48
C LYS A 34 9.55 -3.55 2.35
N MET A 35 8.58 -3.30 3.21
CA MET A 35 7.99 -4.33 4.07
C MET A 35 6.48 -4.28 3.94
N GLY A 36 5.87 -5.46 3.98
CA GLY A 36 4.43 -5.61 4.02
C GLY A 36 4.04 -6.70 5.00
N MET A 37 2.95 -6.47 5.73
CA MET A 37 2.33 -7.45 6.60
C MET A 37 0.82 -7.39 6.41
N LYS A 38 0.19 -8.53 6.26
CA LYS A 38 -1.26 -8.67 6.15
C LYS A 38 -1.74 -9.65 7.19
N LEU A 39 -2.69 -9.21 8.00
CA LEU A 39 -3.46 -10.06 8.90
C LEU A 39 -4.86 -10.19 8.31
N GLN A 40 -5.34 -11.41 8.14
CA GLN A 40 -6.65 -11.70 7.57
C GLN A 40 -7.44 -12.57 8.52
N TYR A 41 -8.72 -12.24 8.67
CA TYR A 41 -9.67 -12.95 9.51
C TYR A 41 -10.89 -13.37 8.70
N ASN A 42 -11.22 -14.65 8.76
CA ASN A 42 -12.44 -15.21 8.21
C ASN A 42 -13.21 -15.94 9.32
N SER A 43 -14.41 -15.47 9.60
CA SER A 43 -15.28 -16.13 10.57
C SER A 43 -16.08 -17.26 9.91
N ARG A 44 -16.05 -18.44 10.50
CA ARG A 44 -16.93 -19.55 10.10
C ARG A 44 -18.33 -19.46 10.71
N ARG A 45 -18.44 -18.78 11.86
CA ARG A 45 -19.69 -18.69 12.63
C ARG A 45 -20.52 -17.47 12.23
N TYR A 46 -19.88 -16.38 11.88
CA TYR A 46 -20.52 -15.13 11.52
C TYR A 46 -20.15 -14.75 10.08
N PRO A 47 -21.02 -14.10 9.34
CA PRO A 47 -20.76 -13.72 7.96
C PRO A 47 -19.83 -12.49 7.85
N ILE A 48 -18.72 -12.53 8.58
CA ILE A 48 -17.76 -11.43 8.72
C ILE A 48 -16.39 -11.86 8.20
N THR A 49 -15.80 -11.01 7.38
CA THR A 49 -14.40 -11.09 6.95
C THR A 49 -13.70 -9.78 7.27
N GLY A 50 -12.44 -9.84 7.61
CA GLY A 50 -11.63 -8.65 7.89
C GLY A 50 -10.19 -8.83 7.45
N SER A 51 -9.53 -7.74 7.08
CA SER A 51 -8.09 -7.73 6.92
C SER A 51 -7.50 -6.39 7.33
N LEU A 52 -6.30 -6.47 7.90
CA LEU A 52 -5.44 -5.33 8.20
C LEU A 52 -4.13 -5.51 7.43
N ASN A 53 -3.78 -4.52 6.63
CA ASN A 53 -2.50 -4.47 5.92
C ASN A 53 -1.65 -3.35 6.50
N ALA A 54 -0.38 -3.62 6.74
CA ALA A 54 0.62 -2.64 7.09
C ALA A 54 1.70 -2.65 6.00
N ARG A 55 2.07 -1.46 5.48
CA ARG A 55 3.11 -1.30 4.46
C ARG A 55 4.11 -0.24 4.91
N TYR A 56 5.38 -0.58 4.87
CA TYR A 56 6.48 0.36 5.05
C TYR A 56 7.27 0.48 3.75
N VAL A 57 7.55 1.70 3.35
CA VAL A 57 8.38 2.05 2.20
C VAL A 57 9.46 3.00 2.70
N ASP A 58 10.72 2.61 2.52
CA ASP A 58 11.86 3.45 2.87
C ASP A 58 11.98 4.66 1.95
N GLY A 59 12.65 5.70 2.42
CA GLY A 59 12.91 6.90 1.63
C GLY A 59 13.86 6.59 0.47
N PHE A 60 13.67 7.28 -0.66
CA PHE A 60 14.52 7.12 -1.83
C PHE A 60 14.58 8.39 -2.68
N LYS A 61 15.64 8.49 -3.47
CA LYS A 61 15.80 9.56 -4.45
C LYS A 61 15.00 9.27 -5.71
N TRP A 62 14.36 10.31 -6.22
CA TRP A 62 13.60 10.28 -7.45
C TRP A 62 14.19 11.24 -8.48
N SER A 63 14.37 10.78 -9.72
CA SER A 63 14.73 11.61 -10.85
C SER A 63 13.99 11.13 -12.10
N SER A 64 13.23 12.01 -12.73
CA SER A 64 12.52 11.75 -13.98
C SER A 64 12.35 13.04 -14.76
N GLY A 65 13.20 13.25 -15.76
CA GLY A 65 13.21 14.49 -16.54
C GLY A 65 13.52 15.71 -15.69
N ILE A 66 12.55 16.64 -15.63
CA ILE A 66 12.65 17.87 -14.81
C ILE A 66 12.28 17.65 -13.33
N TYR A 67 11.68 16.50 -13.01
CA TYR A 67 11.25 16.16 -11.64
C TYR A 67 12.34 15.36 -10.94
N PHE A 68 12.95 15.96 -9.92
CA PHE A 68 13.91 15.31 -9.04
C PHE A 68 13.70 15.75 -7.60
N GLY A 69 13.99 14.87 -6.66
CA GLY A 69 13.84 15.14 -5.23
C GLY A 69 13.90 13.87 -4.41
N ASP A 70 13.56 14.01 -3.14
CA ASP A 70 13.55 12.92 -2.19
C ASP A 70 12.10 12.52 -1.84
N ILE A 71 11.80 11.23 -1.95
CA ILE A 71 10.60 10.65 -1.38
C ILE A 71 10.90 10.29 0.07
N ARG A 72 10.12 10.82 1.00
CA ARG A 72 10.26 10.52 2.43
C ARG A 72 9.71 9.13 2.72
N PRO A 73 10.29 8.41 3.71
CA PRO A 73 9.76 7.13 4.12
C PRO A 73 8.33 7.29 4.66
N TYR A 74 7.50 6.28 4.41
CA TYR A 74 6.12 6.28 4.90
C TYR A 74 5.66 4.90 5.32
N THR A 75 4.73 4.88 6.28
CA THR A 75 4.04 3.68 6.74
C THR A 75 2.54 3.87 6.59
N LEU A 76 1.88 2.91 5.97
CA LEU A 76 0.44 2.93 5.72
C LEU A 76 -0.23 1.73 6.34
N PHE A 77 -1.43 1.95 6.86
CA PHE A 77 -2.32 0.91 7.36
C PHE A 77 -3.62 0.95 6.56
N ASP A 78 -4.01 -0.19 6.00
CA ASP A 78 -5.25 -0.35 5.27
C ASP A 78 -6.14 -1.37 5.97
N VAL A 79 -7.43 -1.09 6.07
CA VAL A 79 -8.42 -1.98 6.69
C VAL A 79 -9.49 -2.32 5.66
N HIS A 80 -9.84 -3.60 5.58
CA HIS A 80 -10.97 -4.08 4.81
C HIS A 80 -11.89 -4.90 5.70
N LEU A 81 -13.18 -4.61 5.64
CA LEU A 81 -14.22 -5.31 6.38
C LEU A 81 -15.29 -5.74 5.40
N GLY A 82 -15.68 -7.00 5.45
CA GLY A 82 -16.77 -7.55 4.67
C GLY A 82 -17.85 -8.12 5.57
N TYR A 83 -19.10 -7.87 5.25
CA TYR A 83 -20.25 -8.43 5.91
C TYR A 83 -21.26 -8.96 4.89
N LYS A 84 -21.65 -10.23 5.04
CA LYS A 84 -22.68 -10.85 4.23
C LYS A 84 -24.00 -10.85 5.01
N PHE A 85 -24.94 -9.99 4.63
CA PHE A 85 -26.26 -9.89 5.29
C PHE A 85 -27.11 -11.13 5.03
N ASN A 86 -27.11 -11.59 3.76
CA ASN A 86 -27.79 -12.78 3.29
C ASN A 86 -27.16 -13.25 1.98
N ASP A 87 -27.76 -14.25 1.31
CA ASP A 87 -27.20 -14.77 0.05
C ASP A 87 -27.27 -13.78 -1.11
N TYR A 88 -28.09 -12.76 -1.00
CA TYR A 88 -28.32 -11.75 -2.03
C TYR A 88 -27.61 -10.42 -1.77
N LEU A 89 -27.17 -10.13 -0.53
CA LEU A 89 -26.63 -8.83 -0.17
C LEU A 89 -25.34 -8.96 0.64
N LYS A 90 -24.29 -8.30 0.15
CA LYS A 90 -22.99 -8.13 0.84
C LYS A 90 -22.60 -6.67 0.89
N ALA A 91 -21.95 -6.25 1.98
CA ALA A 91 -21.28 -4.97 2.10
C ALA A 91 -19.79 -5.16 2.33
N ASN A 92 -18.98 -4.31 1.71
CA ASN A 92 -17.54 -4.27 1.91
C ASN A 92 -17.12 -2.82 2.16
N LEU A 93 -16.44 -2.60 3.26
CA LEU A 93 -15.82 -1.32 3.61
C LEU A 93 -14.31 -1.44 3.45
N SER A 94 -13.72 -0.55 2.68
CA SER A 94 -12.28 -0.44 2.50
C SER A 94 -11.82 0.94 2.96
N ILE A 95 -10.84 0.99 3.85
CA ILE A 95 -10.20 2.22 4.30
C ILE A 95 -8.71 2.08 3.99
N THR A 96 -8.25 2.85 3.02
CA THR A 96 -6.83 2.94 2.66
C THR A 96 -6.21 4.11 3.39
N ASN A 97 -5.00 3.93 3.91
CA ASN A 97 -4.32 4.92 4.74
C ASN A 97 -5.16 5.33 5.96
N LEU A 98 -5.45 4.35 6.82
CA LEU A 98 -6.33 4.49 8.00
C LEU A 98 -5.95 5.67 8.90
N LEU A 99 -4.65 5.92 9.08
CA LEU A 99 -4.14 6.99 9.95
C LEU A 99 -4.08 8.35 9.25
N ASN A 100 -4.49 8.43 7.98
CA ASN A 100 -4.46 9.65 7.16
C ASN A 100 -3.04 10.28 7.09
N HIS A 101 -2.02 9.44 6.96
CA HIS A 101 -0.65 9.90 6.79
C HIS A 101 -0.46 10.46 5.37
N MET A 102 -0.45 11.78 5.25
CA MET A 102 -0.21 12.45 3.97
C MET A 102 1.21 12.14 3.47
N HIS A 103 1.31 11.50 2.32
CA HIS A 103 2.58 11.10 1.74
C HIS A 103 2.57 11.28 0.23
N THR A 104 3.75 11.34 -0.35
CA THR A 104 3.96 11.45 -1.80
C THR A 104 4.74 10.23 -2.26
N GLU A 105 4.28 9.57 -3.31
CA GLU A 105 4.90 8.35 -3.85
C GLU A 105 5.81 8.65 -5.05
N ILE A 106 5.57 9.78 -5.73
CA ILE A 106 6.39 10.26 -6.85
C ILE A 106 6.62 11.76 -6.71
N VAL A 107 7.79 12.24 -7.08
CA VAL A 107 8.09 13.67 -7.09
C VAL A 107 7.23 14.37 -8.15
N GLY A 108 6.59 15.48 -7.76
CA GLY A 108 5.63 16.19 -8.61
C GLY A 108 4.22 15.59 -8.61
N GLY A 109 4.01 14.46 -7.95
CA GLY A 109 2.70 13.86 -7.76
C GLY A 109 1.91 14.49 -6.61
N PRO A 110 0.61 14.18 -6.51
CA PRO A 110 -0.22 14.65 -5.42
C PRO A 110 0.18 13.99 -4.09
N SER A 111 -0.07 14.69 -3.00
CA SER A 111 -0.04 14.10 -1.67
C SER A 111 -1.28 13.23 -1.47
N ILE A 112 -1.05 11.99 -1.04
CA ILE A 112 -2.11 10.98 -0.89
C ILE A 112 -2.48 10.86 0.58
N GLY A 113 -3.76 11.04 0.86
CA GLY A 113 -4.35 10.86 2.18
C GLY A 113 -5.22 9.60 2.28
N ARG A 114 -6.10 9.60 3.27
CA ARG A 114 -7.05 8.52 3.50
C ARG A 114 -8.14 8.47 2.44
N VAL A 115 -8.43 7.26 1.97
CA VAL A 115 -9.56 6.97 1.07
C VAL A 115 -10.46 5.94 1.73
N MET A 116 -11.77 6.19 1.72
CA MET A 116 -12.79 5.28 2.22
C MET A 116 -13.73 4.90 1.08
N LEU A 117 -14.00 3.62 0.92
CA LEU A 117 -14.89 3.07 -0.10
C LEU A 117 -15.85 2.07 0.54
N LEU A 118 -17.15 2.33 0.40
CA LEU A 118 -18.21 1.38 0.72
C LEU A 118 -18.76 0.79 -0.57
N ARG A 119 -18.74 -0.53 -0.68
CA ARG A 119 -19.34 -1.27 -1.80
C ARG A 119 -20.48 -2.12 -1.28
N LEU A 120 -21.65 -1.97 -1.89
CA LEU A 120 -22.79 -2.87 -1.72
C LEU A 120 -22.90 -3.75 -2.99
N GLN A 121 -23.02 -5.03 -2.80
CA GLN A 121 -23.16 -6.01 -3.88
C GLN A 121 -24.45 -6.80 -3.69
N THR A 122 -25.31 -6.78 -4.70
CA THR A 122 -26.54 -7.58 -4.77
C THR A 122 -26.42 -8.62 -5.85
N THR A 123 -26.97 -9.82 -5.60
CA THR A 123 -27.05 -10.93 -6.57
C THR A 123 -28.52 -11.33 -6.71
N PHE A 124 -29.02 -11.38 -7.93
CA PHE A 124 -30.42 -11.75 -8.23
C PHE A 124 -30.51 -13.17 -8.77
#